data_568cafea900e84532121fbf454c47ed2
#
_entry.id   568cafea900e84532121fbf454c47ed2
#
_cell.length_a   1.000
_cell.length_b   1.000
_cell.length_c   1.000
_cell.angle_alpha   90.00
_cell.angle_beta   90.00
_cell.angle_gamma   90.00
#
_symmetry.space_group_name_H-M   'P 1'
#
loop_
_entity.id
_entity.type
_entity.pdbx_description
1 polymer ?
#
loop_
_entity_poly.entity_id
_entity_poly.type
_entity_poly.pdbx_seq_one_letter_code
_entity_poly.pdbx_strand_id
1 'polypeptide(L)' 'MLVRHADHGDGTIVSITGRGPKRIARVRFEDEERSFRLAFADLRVIKD' A
#
# COMPACT_ATOMS: atom_id res chain seq x y z
N MET A 1 3.79 3.48 8.00
CA MET A 1 2.35 3.70 7.88
C MET A 1 1.66 2.36 7.72
N LEU A 2 0.74 2.07 8.59
CA LEU A 2 -0.02 0.82 8.57
C LEU A 2 -1.27 1.00 7.72
N VAL A 3 -1.49 0.07 6.80
CA VAL A 3 -2.63 0.13 5.90
C VAL A 3 -3.35 -1.22 5.86
N ARG A 4 -4.59 -1.19 5.40
CA ARG A 4 -5.38 -2.41 5.21
C ARG A 4 -5.83 -2.50 3.76
N HIS A 5 -5.60 -3.65 3.16
CA HIS A 5 -6.06 -3.96 1.82
C HIS A 5 -7.23 -4.94 1.90
N ALA A 6 -8.24 -4.72 1.05
CA ALA A 6 -9.44 -5.55 1.09
C ALA A 6 -9.15 -7.04 0.89
N ASP A 7 -8.19 -7.37 0.05
CA ASP A 7 -7.88 -8.76 -0.28
C ASP A 7 -6.69 -9.33 0.47
N HIS A 8 -5.74 -8.48 0.86
CA HIS A 8 -4.47 -8.95 1.44
C HIS A 8 -4.36 -8.70 2.94
N GLY A 9 -5.28 -7.95 3.51
CA GLY A 9 -5.24 -7.66 4.92
C GLY A 9 -4.32 -6.52 5.28
N ASP A 10 -3.79 -6.54 6.50
CA ASP A 10 -2.96 -5.46 7.02
C ASP A 10 -1.53 -5.54 6.51
N GLY A 11 -0.97 -4.39 6.20
CA GLY A 11 0.40 -4.29 5.75
C GLY A 11 1.00 -2.95 6.12
N THR A 12 2.30 -2.80 5.87
CA THR A 12 3.02 -1.58 6.15
C THR A 12 3.59 -1.00 4.86
N ILE A 13 3.36 0.29 4.63
CA ILE A 13 3.95 0.95 3.48
C ILE A 13 5.44 1.13 3.76
N VAL A 14 6.27 0.57 2.91
CA VAL A 14 7.73 0.64 3.05
C VAL A 14 8.35 1.69 2.13
N SER A 15 7.67 2.01 1.02
CA SER A 15 8.13 3.10 0.16
C SER A 15 7.01 3.58 -0.75
N ILE A 16 7.12 4.83 -1.19
CA ILE A 16 6.20 5.40 -2.17
C ILE A 16 7.03 6.07 -3.24
N THR A 17 6.76 5.74 -4.52
CA THR A 17 7.46 6.31 -5.65
C THR A 17 6.45 6.85 -6.66
N GLY A 18 6.93 7.68 -7.59
CA GLY A 18 6.08 8.26 -8.61
C GLY A 18 5.42 9.54 -8.17
N ARG A 19 4.60 10.11 -9.05
CA ARG A 19 3.91 11.38 -8.81
C ARG A 19 2.48 11.31 -9.29
N GLY A 20 1.60 11.98 -8.55
CA GLY A 20 0.19 12.09 -8.93
C GLY A 20 -0.44 10.74 -9.17
N PRO A 21 -1.15 10.56 -10.31
CA PRO A 21 -1.83 9.30 -10.58
C PRO A 21 -0.90 8.13 -10.85
N LYS A 22 0.41 8.39 -11.02
CA LYS A 22 1.39 7.32 -11.22
C LYS A 22 2.09 6.90 -9.93
N ARG A 23 1.63 7.39 -8.81
CA ARG A 23 2.22 7.06 -7.52
C ARG A 23 2.01 5.58 -7.19
N ILE A 24 3.09 4.92 -6.79
CA ILE A 24 3.08 3.50 -6.44
C ILE A 24 3.55 3.36 -5.01
N ALA A 25 2.78 2.63 -4.21
CA ALA A 25 3.14 2.30 -2.84
C ALA A 25 3.57 0.84 -2.78
N ARG A 26 4.72 0.61 -2.17
CA ARG A 26 5.17 -0.75 -1.88
C ARG A 26 4.75 -1.08 -0.46
N VAL A 27 3.98 -2.14 -0.32
CA VAL A 27 3.40 -2.55 0.96
C VAL A 27 3.93 -3.92 1.33
N ARG A 28 4.40 -4.05 2.55
CA ARG A 28 4.84 -5.34 3.09
C ARG A 28 3.71 -5.93 3.92
N PHE A 29 3.26 -7.09 3.49
CA PHE A 29 2.31 -7.91 4.24
C PHE A 29 3.07 -8.98 5.01
N GLU A 30 2.36 -9.78 5.78
CA GLU A 30 2.98 -10.80 6.62
C GLU A 30 3.85 -11.78 5.82
N ASP A 31 3.34 -12.26 4.69
CA ASP A 31 4.00 -13.27 3.89
C ASP A 31 4.61 -12.78 2.59
N GLU A 32 4.34 -11.52 2.22
CA GLU A 32 4.76 -11.04 0.92
C GLU A 32 4.83 -9.53 0.87
N GLU A 33 5.46 -9.03 -0.18
CA GLU A 33 5.54 -7.61 -0.44
C GLU A 33 4.97 -7.35 -1.81
N ARG A 34 4.09 -6.37 -1.92
CA ARG A 34 3.42 -6.05 -3.17
C ARG A 34 3.43 -4.55 -3.42
N SER A 35 3.40 -4.17 -4.69
CA SER A 35 3.30 -2.78 -5.11
C SER A 35 1.91 -2.50 -5.63
N PHE A 36 1.36 -1.34 -5.27
CA PHE A 36 0.02 -0.93 -5.70
C PHE A 36 0.06 0.47 -6.27
N ARG A 37 -0.73 0.71 -7.32
CA ARG A 37 -0.99 2.06 -7.79
C ARG A 37 -1.98 2.71 -6.87
N LEU A 38 -1.58 3.77 -6.19
CA LEU A 38 -2.45 4.44 -5.22
C LEU A 38 -3.76 4.94 -5.84
N ALA A 39 -3.74 5.31 -7.13
CA ALA A 39 -4.95 5.78 -7.79
C ALA A 39 -6.02 4.70 -7.93
N PHE A 40 -5.63 3.42 -7.92
CA PHE A 40 -6.55 2.31 -8.14
C PHE A 40 -6.61 1.32 -6.98
N ALA A 41 -5.71 1.45 -6.02
CA ALA A 41 -5.65 0.52 -4.91
C ALA A 41 -6.65 0.91 -3.82
N ASP A 42 -7.30 -0.08 -3.26
CA ASP A 42 -8.21 0.11 -2.15
C ASP A 42 -7.44 -0.10 -0.84
N LEU A 43 -6.58 0.85 -0.55
CA LEU A 43 -5.78 0.84 0.67
C LEU A 43 -6.33 1.84 1.66
N ARG A 44 -6.57 1.40 2.87
CA ARG A 44 -7.08 2.24 3.94
C ARG A 44 -5.98 2.43 4.99
N VAL A 45 -5.67 3.66 5.30
CA VAL A 45 -4.69 3.96 6.36
C VAL A 45 -5.31 3.65 7.71
N ILE A 46 -4.64 2.81 8.48
CA ILE A 46 -5.10 2.43 9.81
C ILE A 46 -4.37 3.24 10.87
N LYS A 47 -3.05 3.42 10.68
CA LYS A 47 -2.22 4.13 11.63
C LYS A 47 -0.99 4.69 10.94
N ASP A 48 -0.64 5.91 11.27
CA ASP A 48 0.59 6.56 10.76
C ASP A 48 1.83 6.07 11.48
#